data_147050bdc670c3ff805baf9a0f036015
#
_entry.id   147050bdc670c3ff805baf9a0f036015
#
_cell.length_a   1.000
_cell.length_b   1.000
_cell.length_c   1.000
_cell.angle_alpha   90.00
_cell.angle_beta   90.00
_cell.angle_gamma   90.00
#
_symmetry.space_group_name_H-M   'P 1'
#
loop_
_entity.id
_entity.type
_entity.pdbx_description
1 polymer ?
#
loop_
_entity_poly.entity_id
_entity_poly.type
_entity_poly.pdbx_seq_one_letter_code
_entity_poly.pdbx_strand_id
1 'polypeptide(L)'
;MADHGVFVSQLATSVGTPILADSGVPFAIGTAPVQSAAAPGKTGIPVLCTSWDEAVEQLGYSDDWKTYSLCEVMYSHFKLYASQPLILYNLLDPAEMDAEVTAQDYPVDDHQVTLPLDAIASSIGVQVPGEDPGTPTALVEGEDYAVRYNSSDNACIVELLSDSASYEAENLNIAYRKVDASGIEAADVAMAVDAVDLCMTELGVIPDLLIAPGWSGDTEVAAVKIGRAHV
;
A
#
# COMPACT_ATOMS: atom_id res chain seq x y z
N MET A 1 -52.62 48.94 -6.02
CA MET A 1 -51.25 49.08 -6.51
C MET A 1 -50.69 47.68 -6.70
N ALA A 2 -50.46 47.30 -7.93
CA ALA A 2 -49.85 46.00 -8.21
C ALA A 2 -48.34 46.14 -8.06
N ASP A 3 -47.80 45.33 -7.21
CA ASP A 3 -46.35 45.29 -6.90
C ASP A 3 -45.63 44.58 -8.05
N HIS A 4 -44.81 45.32 -8.79
CA HIS A 4 -44.00 44.78 -9.87
C HIS A 4 -42.63 44.42 -9.32
N GLY A 5 -42.47 43.19 -8.85
CA GLY A 5 -41.17 42.63 -8.42
C GLY A 5 -40.67 41.55 -9.40
N VAL A 6 -39.38 41.57 -9.70
CA VAL A 6 -38.72 40.45 -10.38
C VAL A 6 -38.36 39.42 -9.31
N PHE A 7 -39.02 38.29 -9.30
CA PHE A 7 -38.69 37.18 -8.40
C PHE A 7 -37.67 36.28 -9.09
N VAL A 8 -36.42 36.29 -8.62
CA VAL A 8 -35.39 35.36 -9.05
C VAL A 8 -35.37 34.21 -8.06
N SER A 9 -35.75 33.02 -8.48
CA SER A 9 -35.49 31.80 -7.70
C SER A 9 -34.23 31.14 -8.22
N GLN A 10 -33.23 30.99 -7.34
CA GLN A 10 -32.02 30.28 -7.63
C GLN A 10 -32.28 28.79 -7.37
N LEU A 11 -32.39 28.00 -8.45
CA LEU A 11 -32.42 26.56 -8.35
C LEU A 11 -31.00 26.08 -8.06
N ALA A 12 -30.81 25.24 -7.03
CA ALA A 12 -29.56 24.58 -6.77
C ALA A 12 -29.16 23.78 -8.02
N THR A 13 -28.01 24.07 -8.56
CA THR A 13 -27.42 23.26 -9.63
C THR A 13 -27.21 21.85 -9.06
N SER A 14 -27.96 20.87 -9.55
CA SER A 14 -27.66 19.49 -9.24
C SER A 14 -26.28 19.20 -9.85
N VAL A 15 -25.27 19.07 -9.01
CA VAL A 15 -24.01 18.45 -9.43
C VAL A 15 -24.39 17.02 -9.75
N GLY A 16 -24.44 16.68 -11.04
CA GLY A 16 -24.62 15.31 -11.47
C GLY A 16 -23.51 14.46 -10.84
N THR A 17 -23.86 13.30 -10.31
CA THR A 17 -22.87 12.29 -9.96
C THR A 17 -21.94 12.10 -11.17
N PRO A 18 -20.60 12.09 -10.99
CA PRO A 18 -19.69 11.81 -12.10
C PRO A 18 -20.14 10.52 -12.77
N ILE A 19 -20.39 10.57 -14.06
CA ILE A 19 -20.60 9.36 -14.85
C ILE A 19 -19.19 8.77 -14.97
N LEU A 20 -18.95 7.64 -14.29
CA LEU A 20 -17.78 6.83 -14.53
C LEU A 20 -17.82 6.46 -16.01
N ALA A 21 -16.80 6.89 -16.75
CA ALA A 21 -16.71 6.50 -18.14
C ALA A 21 -16.57 4.97 -18.20
N ASP A 22 -17.46 4.30 -18.93
CA ASP A 22 -17.40 2.84 -19.14
C ASP A 22 -16.22 2.42 -20.02
N SER A 23 -15.34 3.33 -20.38
CA SER A 23 -14.18 3.09 -21.26
C SER A 23 -12.91 3.72 -20.70
N GLY A 24 -11.80 3.04 -20.89
CA GLY A 24 -10.48 3.52 -20.46
C GLY A 24 -10.12 3.14 -19.03
N VAL A 25 -10.75 2.11 -18.45
CA VAL A 25 -10.40 1.61 -17.13
C VAL A 25 -9.11 0.81 -17.18
N PRO A 26 -8.03 1.25 -16.54
CA PRO A 26 -6.78 0.51 -16.53
C PRO A 26 -6.78 -0.59 -15.48
N PHE A 27 -6.15 -1.71 -15.81
CA PHE A 27 -5.77 -2.78 -14.91
C PHE A 27 -4.26 -2.76 -14.76
N ALA A 28 -3.76 -2.43 -13.59
CA ALA A 28 -2.34 -2.33 -13.30
C ALA A 28 -1.87 -3.49 -12.42
N ILE A 29 -0.84 -4.19 -12.88
CA ILE A 29 -0.18 -5.30 -12.17
C ILE A 29 1.16 -4.83 -11.67
N GLY A 30 1.47 -5.11 -10.41
CA GLY A 30 2.76 -4.75 -9.81
C GLY A 30 2.80 -5.02 -8.31
N THR A 31 3.60 -4.26 -7.60
CA THR A 31 3.84 -4.39 -6.17
C THR A 31 3.38 -3.15 -5.40
N ALA A 32 2.85 -3.36 -4.20
CA ALA A 32 2.45 -2.30 -3.29
C ALA A 32 2.80 -2.68 -1.83
N PRO A 33 3.04 -1.69 -0.94
CA PRO A 33 3.40 -1.94 0.46
C PRO A 33 2.17 -2.27 1.32
N VAL A 34 1.49 -3.38 0.99
CA VAL A 34 0.22 -3.78 1.63
C VAL A 34 0.33 -4.04 3.13
N GLN A 35 1.54 -4.33 3.65
CA GLN A 35 1.79 -4.43 5.09
C GLN A 35 1.54 -3.10 5.82
N SER A 36 1.67 -1.97 5.12
CA SER A 36 1.43 -0.63 5.67
C SER A 36 0.00 -0.11 5.45
N ALA A 37 -0.86 -0.89 4.80
CA ALA A 37 -2.24 -0.52 4.55
C ALA A 37 -3.07 -0.46 5.84
N ALA A 38 -4.00 0.48 5.93
CA ALA A 38 -4.89 0.63 7.09
C ALA A 38 -5.91 -0.52 7.19
N ALA A 39 -6.40 -1.02 6.05
CA ALA A 39 -7.17 -2.25 5.95
C ALA A 39 -6.21 -3.43 5.67
N PRO A 40 -6.58 -4.68 6.00
CA PRO A 40 -5.77 -5.82 5.61
C PRO A 40 -5.46 -5.78 4.12
N GLY A 41 -4.18 -5.75 3.80
CA GLY A 41 -3.70 -5.58 2.43
C GLY A 41 -4.26 -6.62 1.48
N LYS A 42 -4.53 -6.22 0.25
CA LYS A 42 -5.08 -7.06 -0.81
C LYS A 42 -3.95 -7.58 -1.69
N THR A 43 -3.79 -8.90 -1.76
CA THR A 43 -2.80 -9.56 -2.61
C THR A 43 -3.47 -10.62 -3.47
N GLY A 44 -3.05 -10.74 -4.74
CA GLY A 44 -3.53 -11.76 -5.65
C GLY A 44 -5.00 -11.64 -6.07
N ILE A 45 -5.62 -10.49 -5.83
CA ILE A 45 -6.99 -10.18 -6.24
C ILE A 45 -7.07 -8.79 -6.85
N PRO A 46 -7.95 -8.56 -7.87
CA PRO A 46 -8.16 -7.22 -8.40
C PRO A 46 -8.90 -6.35 -7.40
N VAL A 47 -8.43 -5.11 -7.23
CA VAL A 47 -8.99 -4.08 -6.34
C VAL A 47 -9.37 -2.87 -7.17
N LEU A 48 -10.65 -2.51 -7.20
CA LEU A 48 -11.13 -1.30 -7.86
C LEU A 48 -11.01 -0.12 -6.89
N CYS A 49 -10.27 0.90 -7.29
CA CYS A 49 -10.10 2.13 -6.55
C CYS A 49 -10.65 3.30 -7.34
N THR A 50 -11.47 4.12 -6.69
CA THR A 50 -12.07 5.33 -7.28
C THR A 50 -11.46 6.62 -6.75
N SER A 51 -10.57 6.52 -5.78
CA SER A 51 -9.86 7.64 -5.17
C SER A 51 -8.48 7.26 -4.69
N TRP A 52 -7.64 8.28 -4.48
CA TRP A 52 -6.33 8.13 -3.86
C TRP A 52 -6.42 7.51 -2.46
N ASP A 53 -7.32 8.04 -1.63
CA ASP A 53 -7.43 7.62 -0.23
C ASP A 53 -7.85 6.15 -0.14
N GLU A 54 -8.76 5.69 -1.01
CA GLU A 54 -9.17 4.30 -1.10
C GLU A 54 -8.02 3.39 -1.53
N ALA A 55 -7.22 3.82 -2.51
CA ALA A 55 -6.06 3.04 -2.98
C ALA A 55 -4.99 2.92 -1.87
N VAL A 56 -4.71 3.99 -1.14
CA VAL A 56 -3.74 3.99 -0.02
C VAL A 56 -4.27 3.18 1.16
N GLU A 57 -5.56 3.26 1.48
CA GLU A 57 -6.17 2.49 2.56
C GLU A 57 -6.05 0.98 2.32
N GLN A 58 -6.22 0.53 1.06
CA GLN A 58 -6.23 -0.90 0.72
C GLN A 58 -4.85 -1.47 0.39
N LEU A 59 -3.96 -0.69 -0.19
CA LEU A 59 -2.68 -1.18 -0.72
C LEU A 59 -1.45 -0.54 -0.07
N GLY A 60 -1.64 0.49 0.76
CA GLY A 60 -0.54 1.28 1.27
C GLY A 60 0.05 2.21 0.20
N TYR A 61 1.05 2.99 0.58
CA TYR A 61 1.78 3.86 -0.35
C TYR A 61 3.23 4.07 0.09
N SER A 62 4.10 4.18 -0.89
CA SER A 62 5.52 4.50 -0.76
C SER A 62 6.00 5.30 -1.97
N ASP A 63 6.97 6.19 -1.78
CA ASP A 63 7.67 6.87 -2.90
C ASP A 63 8.77 5.99 -3.50
N ASP A 64 9.10 4.86 -2.92
CA ASP A 64 10.01 3.88 -3.54
C ASP A 64 9.29 3.11 -4.63
N TRP A 65 9.05 3.78 -5.76
CA TRP A 65 8.36 3.20 -6.92
C TRP A 65 9.14 2.09 -7.61
N LYS A 66 10.43 1.97 -7.30
CA LYS A 66 11.25 0.88 -7.82
C LYS A 66 10.86 -0.44 -7.16
N THR A 67 10.67 -0.43 -5.86
CA THR A 67 10.21 -1.60 -5.09
C THR A 67 8.70 -1.77 -5.17
N TYR A 68 7.93 -0.66 -5.15
CA TYR A 68 6.47 -0.65 -5.12
C TYR A 68 5.89 0.01 -6.37
N SER A 69 5.93 -0.72 -7.48
CA SER A 69 5.62 -0.19 -8.81
C SER A 69 4.15 0.26 -8.98
N LEU A 70 3.20 -0.28 -8.22
CA LEU A 70 1.81 0.19 -8.22
C LEU A 70 1.67 1.60 -7.64
N CYS A 71 2.55 2.01 -6.73
CA CYS A 71 2.51 3.35 -6.14
C CYS A 71 2.75 4.45 -7.18
N GLU A 72 3.60 4.19 -8.21
CA GLU A 72 3.77 5.09 -9.35
C GLU A 72 2.47 5.25 -10.14
N VAL A 73 1.77 4.15 -10.40
CA VAL A 73 0.49 4.16 -11.12
C VAL A 73 -0.58 4.89 -10.31
N MET A 74 -0.68 4.60 -9.02
CA MET A 74 -1.60 5.27 -8.11
C MET A 74 -1.37 6.79 -8.09
N TYR A 75 -0.10 7.20 -7.95
CA TYR A 75 0.26 8.61 -7.92
C TYR A 75 -0.06 9.30 -9.25
N SER A 76 0.35 8.71 -10.37
CA SER A 76 0.09 9.29 -11.70
C SER A 76 -1.41 9.43 -11.98
N HIS A 77 -2.20 8.40 -11.72
CA HIS A 77 -3.64 8.42 -12.00
C HIS A 77 -4.39 9.39 -11.09
N PHE A 78 -4.22 9.27 -9.78
CA PHE A 78 -5.05 10.03 -8.83
C PHE A 78 -4.51 11.42 -8.53
N LYS A 79 -3.18 11.59 -8.40
CA LYS A 79 -2.58 12.88 -7.99
C LYS A 79 -2.22 13.77 -9.17
N LEU A 80 -1.63 13.20 -10.26
CA LEU A 80 -1.21 14.02 -11.39
C LEU A 80 -2.34 14.30 -12.38
N TYR A 81 -3.12 13.27 -12.74
CA TYR A 81 -4.08 13.37 -13.82
C TYR A 81 -5.55 13.33 -13.37
N ALA A 82 -5.81 13.08 -12.08
CA ALA A 82 -7.15 12.94 -11.52
C ALA A 82 -8.04 11.98 -12.34
N SER A 83 -7.42 10.91 -12.87
CA SER A 83 -8.06 9.89 -13.68
C SER A 83 -8.54 8.76 -12.81
N GLN A 84 -9.79 8.35 -13.00
CA GLN A 84 -10.46 7.29 -12.21
C GLN A 84 -11.57 6.63 -13.05
N PRO A 85 -11.93 5.37 -12.77
CA PRO A 85 -11.37 4.46 -11.78
C PRO A 85 -10.06 3.80 -12.22
N LEU A 86 -9.41 3.08 -11.29
CA LEU A 86 -8.20 2.30 -11.52
C LEU A 86 -8.36 0.94 -10.85
N ILE A 87 -8.06 -0.14 -11.57
CA ILE A 87 -7.99 -1.49 -11.00
C ILE A 87 -6.53 -1.82 -10.73
N LEU A 88 -6.23 -2.21 -9.50
CA LEU A 88 -4.90 -2.54 -9.01
C LEU A 88 -4.83 -4.03 -8.66
N TYR A 89 -3.77 -4.70 -9.11
CA TYR A 89 -3.49 -6.09 -8.78
C TYR A 89 -2.10 -6.19 -8.18
N ASN A 90 -2.05 -6.41 -6.87
CA ASN A 90 -0.81 -6.52 -6.13
C ASN A 90 -0.31 -7.96 -6.10
N LEU A 91 0.95 -8.16 -6.50
CA LEU A 91 1.65 -9.46 -6.49
C LEU A 91 2.32 -9.75 -5.16
N LEU A 92 2.65 -8.70 -4.38
CA LEU A 92 3.45 -8.83 -3.18
C LEU A 92 2.60 -9.33 -2.02
N ASP A 93 2.93 -10.52 -1.52
CA ASP A 93 2.30 -11.12 -0.33
C ASP A 93 3.28 -11.12 0.84
N PRO A 94 3.06 -10.27 1.85
CA PRO A 94 3.93 -10.23 3.03
C PRO A 94 3.96 -11.52 3.85
N ALA A 95 3.01 -12.42 3.67
CA ALA A 95 2.96 -13.70 4.38
C ALA A 95 3.86 -14.77 3.74
N GLU A 96 4.09 -14.67 2.43
CA GLU A 96 4.87 -15.63 1.64
C GLU A 96 6.22 -15.04 1.17
N MET A 97 6.27 -13.71 1.01
CA MET A 97 7.41 -12.99 0.45
C MET A 97 8.04 -12.10 1.51
N ASP A 98 8.71 -12.72 2.48
CA ASP A 98 9.37 -12.02 3.56
C ASP A 98 10.77 -12.57 3.86
N ALA A 99 11.61 -11.74 4.47
CA ALA A 99 12.96 -12.08 4.92
C ALA A 99 13.15 -11.69 6.38
N GLU A 100 13.89 -12.52 7.12
CA GLU A 100 14.22 -12.25 8.52
C GLU A 100 15.30 -11.17 8.64
N VAL A 101 15.07 -10.19 9.51
CA VAL A 101 16.07 -9.26 10.01
C VAL A 101 16.40 -9.66 11.45
N THR A 102 17.60 -10.16 11.63
CA THR A 102 18.09 -10.61 12.94
C THR A 102 18.14 -9.44 13.94
N ALA A 103 17.97 -9.76 15.20
CA ALA A 103 18.01 -8.79 16.28
C ALA A 103 19.29 -7.93 16.24
N GLN A 104 19.10 -6.62 16.24
CA GLN A 104 20.18 -5.63 16.29
C GLN A 104 19.78 -4.42 17.13
N ASP A 105 20.78 -3.68 17.60
CA ASP A 105 20.55 -2.52 18.44
C ASP A 105 20.23 -1.29 17.59
N TYR A 106 19.16 -0.60 17.97
CA TYR A 106 18.72 0.67 17.38
C TYR A 106 18.76 1.75 18.45
N PRO A 107 19.34 2.92 18.17
CA PRO A 107 19.25 4.06 19.08
C PRO A 107 17.81 4.58 19.12
N VAL A 108 17.36 4.94 20.31
CA VAL A 108 16.07 5.60 20.51
C VAL A 108 16.25 7.11 20.37
N ASP A 109 15.45 7.74 19.55
CA ASP A 109 15.41 9.20 19.37
C ASP A 109 13.98 9.68 19.62
N ASP A 110 13.81 10.61 20.56
CA ASP A 110 12.49 11.11 20.99
C ASP A 110 11.49 10.00 21.31
N HIS A 111 11.96 9.01 22.09
CA HIS A 111 11.20 7.81 22.49
C HIS A 111 10.73 6.92 21.32
N GLN A 112 11.36 7.04 20.16
CA GLN A 112 10.99 6.31 18.95
C GLN A 112 12.21 5.65 18.28
N VAL A 113 11.96 4.53 17.62
CA VAL A 113 12.88 3.92 16.66
C VAL A 113 12.25 3.89 15.28
N THR A 114 12.98 4.37 14.30
CA THR A 114 12.53 4.37 12.89
C THR A 114 13.10 3.15 12.16
N LEU A 115 12.22 2.27 11.72
CA LEU A 115 12.52 1.13 10.87
C LEU A 115 12.10 1.44 9.43
N PRO A 116 12.65 0.74 8.43
CA PRO A 116 12.18 0.85 7.05
C PRO A 116 10.70 0.48 6.90
N LEU A 117 10.02 1.03 5.88
CA LEU A 117 8.58 0.77 5.63
C LEU A 117 8.28 -0.70 5.32
N ASP A 118 9.28 -1.44 4.80
CA ASP A 118 9.17 -2.87 4.49
C ASP A 118 9.07 -3.76 5.74
N ALA A 119 9.34 -3.24 6.96
CA ALA A 119 9.13 -3.96 8.20
C ALA A 119 7.67 -4.37 8.38
N ILE A 120 7.44 -5.64 8.73
CA ILE A 120 6.10 -6.18 8.98
C ILE A 120 5.78 -6.00 10.47
N ALA A 121 4.88 -5.07 10.79
CA ALA A 121 4.57 -4.66 12.15
C ALA A 121 4.27 -5.84 13.09
N SER A 122 3.47 -6.80 12.66
CA SER A 122 3.11 -7.97 13.46
C SER A 122 4.26 -8.93 13.78
N SER A 123 5.41 -8.73 13.15
CA SER A 123 6.62 -9.56 13.37
C SER A 123 7.67 -8.88 14.25
N ILE A 124 7.43 -7.62 14.65
CA ILE A 124 8.39 -6.82 15.40
C ILE A 124 8.48 -7.32 16.84
N GLY A 125 9.65 -7.83 17.20
CA GLY A 125 9.99 -8.18 18.58
C GLY A 125 10.97 -7.16 19.16
N VAL A 126 10.60 -6.52 20.27
CA VAL A 126 11.39 -5.46 20.91
C VAL A 126 11.91 -5.95 22.25
N GLN A 127 13.17 -5.68 22.52
CA GLN A 127 13.82 -5.98 23.81
C GLN A 127 14.65 -4.77 24.25
N VAL A 128 14.77 -4.59 25.55
CA VAL A 128 15.71 -3.64 26.13
C VAL A 128 16.91 -4.41 26.67
N PRO A 129 18.15 -3.92 26.49
CA PRO A 129 19.33 -4.50 27.15
C PRO A 129 19.10 -4.55 28.67
N GLY A 130 19.21 -5.73 29.28
CA GLY A 130 19.05 -5.90 30.74
C GLY A 130 20.23 -5.31 31.51
N GLU A 131 20.02 -5.06 32.83
CA GLU A 131 21.08 -4.61 33.73
C GLU A 131 22.23 -5.63 33.84
N ASP A 132 21.90 -6.93 33.70
CA ASP A 132 22.90 -8.00 33.65
C ASP A 132 23.23 -8.32 32.16
N PRO A 133 24.51 -8.35 31.78
CA PRO A 133 24.93 -8.73 30.44
C PRO A 133 24.38 -10.10 30.03
N GLY A 134 23.49 -10.14 29.05
CA GLY A 134 22.93 -11.38 28.50
C GLY A 134 21.50 -11.72 28.94
N THR A 135 20.82 -10.84 29.68
CA THR A 135 19.41 -11.04 30.05
C THR A 135 18.55 -9.88 29.55
N PRO A 136 18.22 -9.83 28.24
CA PRO A 136 17.37 -8.79 27.70
C PRO A 136 15.92 -8.93 28.24
N THR A 137 15.27 -7.81 28.45
CA THR A 137 13.86 -7.78 28.83
C THR A 137 13.02 -7.58 27.58
N ALA A 138 12.14 -8.54 27.28
CA ALA A 138 11.18 -8.42 26.17
C ALA A 138 10.08 -7.42 26.55
N LEU A 139 9.77 -6.53 25.60
CA LEU A 139 8.68 -5.56 25.71
C LEU A 139 7.41 -6.11 25.06
N VAL A 140 6.25 -5.63 25.49
CA VAL A 140 4.94 -6.05 25.04
C VAL A 140 4.28 -4.94 24.23
N GLU A 141 3.87 -5.26 22.99
CA GLU A 141 3.12 -4.32 22.15
C GLU A 141 1.77 -3.99 22.80
N GLY A 142 1.43 -2.69 22.80
CA GLY A 142 0.21 -2.17 23.44
C GLY A 142 0.34 -1.87 24.94
N GLU A 143 1.41 -2.35 25.62
CA GLU A 143 1.73 -2.04 27.02
C GLU A 143 3.00 -1.18 27.11
N ASP A 144 4.07 -1.59 26.42
CA ASP A 144 5.38 -0.93 26.49
C ASP A 144 5.65 -0.08 25.23
N TYR A 145 5.21 -0.54 24.08
CA TYR A 145 5.41 0.16 22.81
C TYR A 145 4.21 0.01 21.88
N ALA A 146 4.15 0.88 20.88
CA ALA A 146 3.20 0.81 19.78
C ALA A 146 3.95 0.87 18.43
N VAL A 147 3.39 0.21 17.42
CA VAL A 147 3.92 0.24 16.06
C VAL A 147 2.96 0.99 15.15
N ARG A 148 3.50 1.88 14.32
CA ARG A 148 2.71 2.58 13.31
C ARG A 148 3.50 2.78 12.03
N TYR A 149 2.82 2.83 10.89
CA TYR A 149 3.44 3.20 9.62
C TYR A 149 3.30 4.69 9.36
N ASN A 150 4.34 5.27 8.76
CA ASN A 150 4.36 6.62 8.26
C ASN A 150 4.77 6.58 6.78
N SER A 151 3.78 6.63 5.90
CA SER A 151 4.00 6.59 4.45
C SER A 151 4.68 7.86 3.91
N SER A 152 4.57 8.99 4.62
CA SER A 152 5.23 10.23 4.21
C SER A 152 6.75 10.17 4.38
N ASP A 153 7.21 9.44 5.37
CA ASP A 153 8.64 9.27 5.68
C ASP A 153 9.17 7.90 5.22
N ASN A 154 8.35 7.09 4.55
CA ASN A 154 8.65 5.71 4.18
C ASN A 154 9.16 4.88 5.37
N ALA A 155 8.49 4.97 6.49
CA ALA A 155 8.96 4.41 7.76
C ALA A 155 7.91 3.58 8.47
N CYS A 156 8.40 2.58 9.22
CA CYS A 156 7.68 1.91 10.28
C CYS A 156 8.26 2.38 11.62
N ILE A 157 7.44 2.97 12.47
CA ILE A 157 7.87 3.61 13.71
C ILE A 157 7.47 2.73 14.89
N VAL A 158 8.43 2.40 15.73
CA VAL A 158 8.25 1.78 17.04
C VAL A 158 8.34 2.89 18.07
N GLU A 159 7.25 3.20 18.77
CA GLU A 159 7.14 4.28 19.75
C GLU A 159 6.97 3.70 21.15
N LEU A 160 7.82 4.12 22.09
CA LEU A 160 7.72 3.73 23.50
C LEU A 160 6.55 4.47 24.16
N LEU A 161 5.74 3.73 24.91
CA LEU A 161 4.61 4.31 25.62
C LEU A 161 5.05 4.92 26.96
N SER A 162 4.50 6.09 27.30
CA SER A 162 4.87 6.86 28.50
C SER A 162 4.68 6.11 29.82
N ASP A 163 3.81 5.12 29.84
CA ASP A 163 3.52 4.31 31.03
C ASP A 163 4.46 3.09 31.14
N SER A 164 5.28 2.82 30.13
CA SER A 164 6.27 1.74 30.15
C SER A 164 7.44 2.08 31.07
N ALA A 165 7.89 1.07 31.81
CA ALA A 165 9.12 1.17 32.60
C ALA A 165 10.38 1.42 31.75
N SER A 166 10.30 1.12 30.45
CA SER A 166 11.38 1.27 29.47
C SER A 166 11.28 2.57 28.66
N TYR A 167 10.43 3.52 29.05
CA TYR A 167 10.21 4.77 28.31
C TYR A 167 11.49 5.58 28.07
N GLU A 168 12.40 5.58 29.05
CA GLU A 168 13.68 6.29 28.99
C GLU A 168 14.83 5.43 28.43
N ALA A 169 14.52 4.33 27.74
CA ALA A 169 15.55 3.48 27.14
C ALA A 169 16.28 4.23 26.03
N GLU A 170 17.62 4.19 26.05
CA GLU A 170 18.47 4.82 25.04
C GLU A 170 18.64 3.95 23.78
N ASN A 171 18.51 2.64 23.92
CA ASN A 171 18.63 1.66 22.83
C ASN A 171 17.58 0.55 22.97
N LEU A 172 17.09 0.10 21.84
CA LEU A 172 16.22 -1.07 21.73
C LEU A 172 16.87 -2.11 20.85
N ASN A 173 16.83 -3.37 21.27
CA ASN A 173 17.20 -4.51 20.44
C ASN A 173 15.95 -5.01 19.72
N ILE A 174 15.94 -4.90 18.39
CA ILE A 174 14.75 -5.19 17.58
C ILE A 174 15.06 -6.25 16.54
N ALA A 175 14.21 -7.28 16.49
CA ALA A 175 14.14 -8.28 15.44
C ALA A 175 12.80 -8.16 14.72
N TYR A 176 12.76 -8.37 13.41
CA TYR A 176 11.52 -8.31 12.64
C TYR A 176 11.66 -9.07 11.32
N ARG A 177 10.55 -9.31 10.65
CA ARG A 177 10.55 -9.74 9.24
C ARG A 177 10.24 -8.54 8.37
N LYS A 178 10.86 -8.48 7.21
CA LYS A 178 10.60 -7.44 6.22
C LYS A 178 10.07 -8.07 4.94
N VAL A 179 9.26 -7.33 4.23
CA VAL A 179 8.78 -7.72 2.91
C VAL A 179 9.94 -7.81 1.92
N ASP A 180 9.97 -8.85 1.10
CA ASP A 180 10.99 -9.08 0.07
C ASP A 180 10.34 -9.34 -1.29
N ALA A 181 10.32 -8.32 -2.14
CA ALA A 181 9.80 -8.40 -3.50
C ALA A 181 10.77 -9.02 -4.52
N SER A 182 11.99 -9.39 -4.10
CA SER A 182 13.06 -9.86 -5.02
C SER A 182 12.74 -11.20 -5.68
N GLY A 183 11.79 -11.95 -5.13
CA GLY A 183 11.34 -13.23 -5.68
C GLY A 183 10.30 -13.11 -6.80
N ILE A 184 9.77 -11.91 -7.08
CA ILE A 184 8.78 -11.70 -8.14
C ILE A 184 9.47 -11.68 -9.49
N GLU A 185 9.04 -12.55 -10.40
CA GLU A 185 9.59 -12.72 -11.74
C GLU A 185 8.59 -12.33 -12.83
N ALA A 186 9.07 -12.22 -14.08
CA ALA A 186 8.23 -11.91 -15.24
C ALA A 186 7.08 -12.92 -15.42
N ALA A 187 7.31 -14.18 -15.07
CA ALA A 187 6.30 -15.23 -15.13
C ALA A 187 5.12 -14.97 -14.18
N ASP A 188 5.37 -14.42 -12.98
CA ASP A 188 4.30 -14.08 -12.03
C ASP A 188 3.44 -12.94 -12.57
N VAL A 189 4.07 -11.94 -13.17
CA VAL A 189 3.37 -10.83 -13.82
C VAL A 189 2.56 -11.33 -15.02
N ALA A 190 3.12 -12.23 -15.83
CA ALA A 190 2.42 -12.82 -16.97
C ALA A 190 1.20 -13.63 -16.54
N MET A 191 1.31 -14.45 -15.49
CA MET A 191 0.18 -15.20 -14.90
C MET A 191 -0.89 -14.27 -14.33
N ALA A 192 -0.49 -13.16 -13.72
CA ALA A 192 -1.42 -12.19 -13.14
C ALA A 192 -2.30 -11.49 -14.20
N VAL A 193 -1.90 -11.51 -15.48
CA VAL A 193 -2.74 -10.99 -16.57
C VAL A 193 -4.07 -11.74 -16.67
N ASP A 194 -4.12 -13.00 -16.29
CA ASP A 194 -5.36 -13.81 -16.31
C ASP A 194 -6.38 -13.31 -15.27
N ALA A 195 -5.96 -12.58 -14.24
CA ALA A 195 -6.87 -12.00 -13.26
C ALA A 195 -7.78 -10.89 -13.84
N VAL A 196 -7.52 -10.42 -15.04
CA VAL A 196 -8.43 -9.55 -15.81
C VAL A 196 -9.81 -10.18 -15.96
N ASP A 197 -9.88 -11.52 -16.11
CA ASP A 197 -11.16 -12.25 -16.28
C ASP A 197 -12.02 -12.21 -15.00
N LEU A 198 -11.41 -11.98 -13.84
CA LEU A 198 -12.11 -11.84 -12.57
C LEU A 198 -12.80 -10.48 -12.42
N CYS A 199 -12.33 -9.46 -13.15
CA CYS A 199 -12.81 -8.08 -12.95
C CYS A 199 -14.30 -7.94 -13.20
N MET A 200 -14.84 -8.58 -14.21
CA MET A 200 -16.28 -8.52 -14.48
C MET A 200 -17.09 -9.21 -13.39
N THR A 201 -16.61 -10.34 -12.88
CA THR A 201 -17.33 -11.13 -11.87
C THR A 201 -17.23 -10.51 -10.49
N GLU A 202 -16.04 -10.04 -10.11
CA GLU A 202 -15.77 -9.52 -8.76
C GLU A 202 -16.07 -8.02 -8.61
N LEU A 203 -15.85 -7.25 -9.70
CA LEU A 203 -15.93 -5.79 -9.66
C LEU A 203 -17.06 -5.22 -10.53
N GLY A 204 -17.63 -6.02 -11.43
CA GLY A 204 -18.64 -5.55 -12.40
C GLY A 204 -18.09 -4.62 -13.48
N VAL A 205 -16.77 -4.63 -13.71
CA VAL A 205 -16.05 -3.74 -14.66
C VAL A 205 -15.15 -4.58 -15.56
N ILE A 206 -15.09 -4.21 -16.83
CA ILE A 206 -14.15 -4.80 -17.79
C ILE A 206 -13.05 -3.76 -18.04
N PRO A 207 -11.77 -4.06 -17.73
CA PRO A 207 -10.68 -3.13 -18.01
C PRO A 207 -10.33 -3.09 -19.51
N ASP A 208 -9.95 -1.91 -19.99
CA ASP A 208 -9.59 -1.67 -21.40
C ASP A 208 -8.08 -1.53 -21.61
N LEU A 209 -7.34 -1.25 -20.56
CA LEU A 209 -5.90 -1.04 -20.59
C LEU A 209 -5.21 -1.97 -19.60
N LEU A 210 -4.10 -2.57 -20.04
CA LEU A 210 -3.26 -3.42 -19.21
C LEU A 210 -1.90 -2.76 -18.97
N ILE A 211 -1.59 -2.45 -17.72
CA ILE A 211 -0.36 -1.77 -17.29
C ILE A 211 0.45 -2.70 -16.40
N ALA A 212 1.75 -2.84 -16.67
CA ALA A 212 2.70 -3.54 -15.82
C ALA A 212 3.99 -2.70 -15.72
N PRO A 213 4.08 -1.76 -14.76
CA PRO A 213 5.23 -0.88 -14.63
C PRO A 213 6.50 -1.68 -14.35
N GLY A 214 7.59 -1.32 -15.02
CA GLY A 214 8.86 -2.05 -14.91
C GLY A 214 8.93 -3.36 -15.69
N TRP A 215 7.79 -4.01 -16.02
CA TRP A 215 7.73 -5.33 -16.65
C TRP A 215 7.31 -5.33 -18.11
N SER A 216 6.76 -4.22 -18.61
CA SER A 216 6.21 -4.14 -19.96
C SER A 216 7.24 -4.35 -21.09
N GLY A 217 8.53 -4.22 -20.78
CA GLY A 217 9.64 -4.50 -21.70
C GLY A 217 10.09 -5.95 -21.74
N ASP A 218 9.62 -6.78 -20.82
CA ASP A 218 9.92 -8.20 -20.79
C ASP A 218 9.12 -8.92 -21.90
N THR A 219 9.77 -9.88 -22.57
CA THR A 219 9.18 -10.57 -23.75
C THR A 219 8.03 -11.49 -23.36
N GLU A 220 8.07 -12.10 -22.20
CA GLU A 220 7.01 -12.98 -21.67
C GLU A 220 5.76 -12.17 -21.33
N VAL A 221 5.94 -11.10 -20.54
CA VAL A 221 4.85 -10.18 -20.18
C VAL A 221 4.25 -9.51 -21.41
N ALA A 222 5.10 -9.04 -22.36
CA ALA A 222 4.65 -8.43 -23.59
C ALA A 222 3.83 -9.40 -24.46
N ALA A 223 4.24 -10.66 -24.56
CA ALA A 223 3.54 -11.68 -25.35
C ALA A 223 2.12 -11.94 -24.81
N VAL A 224 1.96 -12.07 -23.48
CA VAL A 224 0.64 -12.29 -22.87
C VAL A 224 -0.25 -11.06 -23.02
N LYS A 225 0.30 -9.85 -22.81
CA LYS A 225 -0.45 -8.58 -23.00
C LYS A 225 -0.96 -8.44 -24.43
N ILE A 226 -0.12 -8.75 -25.44
CA ILE A 226 -0.52 -8.70 -26.86
C ILE A 226 -1.56 -9.78 -27.17
N GLY A 227 -1.39 -10.99 -26.63
CA GLY A 227 -2.34 -12.08 -26.79
C GLY A 227 -3.75 -11.72 -26.33
N ARG A 228 -3.86 -11.03 -25.20
CA ARG A 228 -5.15 -10.55 -24.65
C ARG A 228 -5.79 -9.42 -25.45
N ALA A 229 -5.01 -8.59 -26.14
CA ALA A 229 -5.53 -7.49 -26.94
C ALA A 229 -6.28 -7.97 -28.23
N HIS A 230 -6.23 -9.27 -28.53
CA HIS A 230 -6.80 -9.86 -29.75
C HIS A 230 -7.96 -10.84 -29.48
N VAL A 231 -8.46 -10.94 -28.25
CA VAL A 231 -9.57 -11.84 -27.86
C VAL A 231 -10.89 -11.09 -27.73
#